data_07fbe1b3e901c766954cc8e34042aa34
#
_entry.id   07fbe1b3e901c766954cc8e34042aa34
#
_cell.length_a   1.000
_cell.length_b   1.000
_cell.length_c   1.000
_cell.angle_alpha   90.00
_cell.angle_beta   90.00
_cell.angle_gamma   90.00
#
_symmetry.space_group_name_H-M   'P 1'
#
loop_
_entity.id
_entity.type
_entity.pdbx_description
1 polymer ?
#
loop_
_entity_poly.entity_id
_entity_poly.type
_entity_poly.pdbx_seq_one_letter_code
_entity_poly.pdbx_strand_id
1 'polypeptide(L)'
;MKVQKASLMLLVLGAFVLFSTGARAQSRPRRVKPPDTLLGPEPTATPTTQKNAPLLDVKPANPVGSAPVSSDTTHAFQLLQQKQYTAAAAEAKQIAAADPSNSEAWKIAGFSEFYLKQYAEAATDLQKALDLQRTAKQEDFHTVDALAQSYVLAENYERALPLLVSATSRTTDKPDASFLYYRGLAEFKTGKIADAEKSFNAAVKANPKDAGSLLILGQIALARKDLDTAISMLNRASLNDPRLVSAWSLLTRAYLSRAASAADQAKASADYLSAVRAGETLTRLRSDEESLSLYGRALIGAQQYARAATALERAGANESASGTTLYLLGVAQSRADNFPKAIAALERALAKSPEDMNVYRELGYDYEKTKQYAKAFTLYEKALTISPNDPDFKESLERVRPFAKG
;
A
#
# COMPACT_ATOMS: atom_id res chain seq x y z
N MET A 1 45.52 -5.28 -36.31
CA MET A 1 44.66 -5.73 -35.18
C MET A 1 43.20 -5.20 -35.30
N LYS A 2 42.59 -5.29 -36.52
CA LYS A 2 41.21 -4.80 -36.77
C LYS A 2 40.38 -5.75 -37.66
N VAL A 3 40.75 -7.01 -37.81
CA VAL A 3 40.06 -7.98 -38.70
C VAL A 3 39.42 -9.16 -37.94
N GLN A 4 39.65 -9.32 -36.64
CA GLN A 4 39.15 -10.50 -35.90
C GLN A 4 37.82 -10.29 -35.13
N LYS A 5 37.22 -9.06 -35.16
CA LYS A 5 35.92 -8.82 -34.50
C LYS A 5 34.70 -8.89 -35.42
N ALA A 6 34.88 -9.02 -36.71
CA ALA A 6 33.79 -9.10 -37.69
C ALA A 6 33.31 -10.55 -37.98
N SER A 7 34.12 -11.56 -37.69
CA SER A 7 33.78 -12.96 -37.98
C SER A 7 32.92 -13.66 -36.93
N LEU A 8 32.80 -13.13 -35.71
CA LEU A 8 32.01 -13.77 -34.67
C LEU A 8 30.53 -13.36 -34.68
N MET A 9 30.19 -12.27 -35.38
CA MET A 9 28.81 -11.78 -35.48
C MET A 9 28.01 -12.39 -36.64
N LEU A 10 28.70 -13.02 -37.63
CA LEU A 10 28.06 -13.68 -38.75
C LEU A 10 27.73 -15.16 -38.53
N LEU A 11 28.27 -15.78 -37.46
CA LEU A 11 28.00 -17.20 -37.15
C LEU A 11 26.74 -17.41 -36.32
N VAL A 12 26.20 -16.36 -35.68
CA VAL A 12 24.93 -16.43 -34.91
C VAL A 12 23.74 -16.15 -35.83
N LEU A 13 23.90 -15.48 -36.95
CA LEU A 13 22.85 -15.24 -37.96
C LEU A 13 22.70 -16.35 -38.99
N GLY A 14 23.68 -17.23 -39.13
CA GLY A 14 23.70 -18.31 -40.14
C GLY A 14 22.96 -19.59 -39.71
N ALA A 15 22.62 -19.77 -38.44
CA ALA A 15 21.94 -20.97 -37.93
C ALA A 15 20.40 -20.90 -37.96
N PHE A 16 19.81 -19.80 -38.45
CA PHE A 16 18.35 -19.61 -38.47
C PHE A 16 17.70 -19.71 -39.87
N VAL A 17 18.45 -20.05 -40.93
CA VAL A 17 17.95 -19.98 -42.33
C VAL A 17 17.78 -21.34 -43.00
N LEU A 18 17.98 -22.48 -42.36
CA LEU A 18 17.93 -23.78 -43.04
C LEU A 18 16.84 -24.75 -42.59
N PHE A 19 15.71 -24.27 -42.07
CA PHE A 19 14.48 -25.07 -41.97
C PHE A 19 13.25 -24.26 -42.34
N SER A 20 13.08 -23.94 -43.62
CA SER A 20 11.81 -23.45 -44.16
C SER A 20 11.57 -24.00 -45.56
N THR A 21 11.21 -25.28 -45.64
CA THR A 21 10.55 -25.81 -46.82
C THR A 21 9.11 -26.17 -46.44
N GLY A 22 8.15 -25.37 -46.87
CA GLY A 22 6.82 -25.87 -47.20
C GLY A 22 5.82 -26.07 -46.07
N ALA A 23 5.72 -25.16 -45.08
CA ALA A 23 4.48 -25.00 -44.35
C ALA A 23 4.08 -23.54 -44.46
N ARG A 24 2.89 -23.24 -44.99
CA ARG A 24 2.26 -21.94 -44.84
C ARG A 24 2.32 -21.59 -43.34
N ALA A 25 3.13 -20.58 -43.02
CA ALA A 25 3.22 -20.09 -41.64
C ALA A 25 1.82 -19.65 -41.21
N GLN A 26 1.13 -20.51 -40.49
CA GLN A 26 -0.06 -20.08 -39.75
C GLN A 26 0.42 -19.03 -38.75
N SER A 27 0.02 -17.78 -38.90
CA SER A 27 0.28 -16.72 -37.96
C SER A 27 -0.24 -17.20 -36.60
N ARG A 28 0.66 -17.34 -35.62
CA ARG A 28 0.27 -17.77 -34.28
C ARG A 28 -0.41 -16.60 -33.58
N PRO A 29 -1.50 -16.80 -32.82
CA PRO A 29 -2.08 -15.73 -32.00
C PRO A 29 -1.01 -15.12 -31.11
N ARG A 30 -0.91 -13.79 -31.12
CA ARG A 30 0.01 -13.08 -30.25
C ARG A 30 -0.46 -13.19 -28.81
N ARG A 31 0.35 -13.77 -27.95
CA ARG A 31 0.15 -13.70 -26.52
C ARG A 31 0.46 -12.29 -26.04
N VAL A 32 -0.48 -11.69 -25.30
CA VAL A 32 -0.31 -10.37 -24.70
C VAL A 32 0.52 -10.50 -23.42
N LYS A 33 1.50 -9.62 -23.25
CA LYS A 33 2.14 -9.42 -21.95
C LYS A 33 1.07 -8.84 -21.01
N PRO A 34 0.94 -9.32 -19.75
CA PRO A 34 -0.01 -8.72 -18.81
C PRO A 34 0.20 -7.20 -18.76
N PRO A 35 -0.85 -6.40 -18.89
CA PRO A 35 -0.70 -4.94 -18.95
C PRO A 35 -0.15 -4.39 -17.63
N ASP A 36 0.78 -3.46 -17.74
CA ASP A 36 1.40 -2.77 -16.59
C ASP A 36 0.40 -1.91 -15.82
N THR A 37 -0.75 -1.60 -16.43
CA THR A 37 -1.85 -0.81 -15.87
C THR A 37 -2.72 -1.53 -14.84
N LEU A 38 -2.46 -2.82 -14.56
CA LEU A 38 -3.16 -3.59 -13.51
C LEU A 38 -2.68 -3.29 -12.07
N LEU A 39 -1.92 -2.23 -11.88
CA LEU A 39 -1.78 -1.61 -10.58
C LEU A 39 -3.11 -0.89 -10.28
N GLY A 40 -4.01 -1.57 -9.59
CA GLY A 40 -5.24 -0.95 -9.09
C GLY A 40 -4.93 0.32 -8.26
N PRO A 41 -5.94 1.16 -7.94
CA PRO A 41 -5.73 2.35 -7.14
C PRO A 41 -4.90 1.99 -5.91
N GLU A 42 -3.90 2.80 -5.62
CA GLU A 42 -3.04 2.61 -4.46
C GLU A 42 -3.93 2.47 -3.23
N PRO A 43 -3.77 1.40 -2.42
CA PRO A 43 -4.46 1.34 -1.16
C PRO A 43 -4.02 2.57 -0.37
N THR A 44 -4.97 3.43 -0.01
CA THR A 44 -4.74 4.44 1.01
C THR A 44 -4.28 3.68 2.24
N ALA A 45 -2.97 3.76 2.54
CA ALA A 45 -2.42 3.10 3.69
C ALA A 45 -3.10 3.72 4.92
N THR A 46 -4.03 2.98 5.49
CA THR A 46 -4.47 3.27 6.85
C THR A 46 -3.24 3.05 7.72
N PRO A 47 -2.75 4.06 8.44
CA PRO A 47 -1.62 3.86 9.34
C PRO A 47 -2.02 2.76 10.30
N THR A 48 -1.29 1.66 10.27
CA THR A 48 -1.39 0.65 11.32
C THR A 48 -0.96 1.39 12.58
N THR A 49 -1.89 1.57 13.50
CA THR A 49 -1.65 2.20 14.79
C THR A 49 -0.41 1.56 15.37
N GLN A 50 0.69 2.32 15.47
CA GLN A 50 1.87 1.85 16.16
C GLN A 50 1.44 1.43 17.55
N LYS A 51 1.67 0.17 17.92
CA LYS A 51 1.34 -0.36 19.25
C LYS A 51 2.09 0.33 20.39
N ASN A 52 3.02 1.22 20.08
CA ASN A 52 3.89 1.93 21.00
C ASN A 52 3.78 3.44 20.74
N ALA A 53 2.60 4.03 20.99
CA ALA A 53 2.61 5.44 21.34
C ALA A 53 3.51 5.57 22.59
N PRO A 54 4.52 6.47 22.60
CA PRO A 54 5.33 6.65 23.77
C PRO A 54 4.41 6.96 24.95
N LEU A 55 4.60 6.24 26.05
CA LEU A 55 3.95 6.55 27.30
C LEU A 55 4.33 8.00 27.63
N LEU A 56 3.35 8.89 27.64
CA LEU A 56 3.55 10.25 28.10
C LEU A 56 4.07 10.17 29.53
N ASP A 57 5.31 10.64 29.72
CA ASP A 57 5.93 10.66 31.05
C ASP A 57 5.24 11.77 31.85
N VAL A 58 4.18 11.43 32.55
CA VAL A 58 3.41 12.36 33.39
C VAL A 58 4.23 12.63 34.64
N LYS A 59 5.22 13.52 34.52
CA LYS A 59 5.89 14.06 35.70
C LYS A 59 4.94 15.04 36.39
N PRO A 60 4.81 14.96 37.72
CA PRO A 60 4.07 15.97 38.47
C PRO A 60 4.72 17.34 38.22
N ALA A 61 3.94 18.32 37.79
CA ALA A 61 4.41 19.70 37.74
C ALA A 61 4.79 20.11 39.18
N ASN A 62 6.03 20.59 39.35
CA ASN A 62 6.43 21.21 40.60
C ASN A 62 5.52 22.41 40.88
N PRO A 63 4.96 22.55 42.08
CA PRO A 63 4.10 23.67 42.40
C PRO A 63 4.92 24.97 42.46
N VAL A 64 4.78 25.82 41.46
CA VAL A 64 5.28 27.19 41.51
C VAL A 64 4.10 28.08 41.81
N GLY A 65 4.04 28.57 43.04
CA GLY A 65 3.43 29.81 43.48
C GLY A 65 1.94 30.08 43.24
N SER A 66 1.10 29.69 44.19
CA SER A 66 -0.04 30.40 44.80
C SER A 66 -1.02 31.20 43.94
N ALA A 67 -2.07 30.54 43.47
CA ALA A 67 -3.46 30.97 43.63
C ALA A 67 -4.19 29.81 44.33
N PRO A 68 -5.30 30.02 45.08
CA PRO A 68 -5.99 28.93 45.74
C PRO A 68 -6.67 28.07 44.65
N VAL A 69 -5.91 27.20 44.08
CA VAL A 69 -6.42 26.12 43.27
C VAL A 69 -7.12 25.20 44.24
N SER A 70 -8.41 24.94 44.05
CA SER A 70 -9.12 23.99 44.88
C SER A 70 -8.32 22.69 44.90
N SER A 71 -8.08 22.16 46.08
CA SER A 71 -7.25 20.98 46.32
C SER A 71 -7.88 19.67 45.80
N ASP A 72 -8.97 19.76 45.07
CA ASP A 72 -9.82 18.64 44.69
C ASP A 72 -9.28 17.79 43.53
N THR A 73 -8.29 18.24 42.77
CA THR A 73 -7.72 17.44 41.65
C THR A 73 -6.74 16.36 42.12
N THR A 74 -6.32 16.38 43.38
CA THR A 74 -5.31 15.45 43.93
C THR A 74 -5.74 13.98 43.80
N HIS A 75 -6.99 13.69 44.12
CA HIS A 75 -7.51 12.33 44.05
C HIS A 75 -7.69 11.88 42.60
N ALA A 76 -8.24 12.72 41.72
CA ALA A 76 -8.35 12.44 40.30
C ALA A 76 -6.97 12.19 39.67
N PHE A 77 -5.93 12.94 40.06
CA PHE A 77 -4.56 12.73 39.63
C PHE A 77 -3.98 11.39 40.17
N GLN A 78 -4.26 11.01 41.41
CA GLN A 78 -3.87 9.71 41.96
C GLN A 78 -4.51 8.56 41.16
N LEU A 79 -5.79 8.66 40.82
CA LEU A 79 -6.48 7.69 39.96
C LEU A 79 -5.82 7.56 38.59
N LEU A 80 -5.42 8.67 37.96
CA LEU A 80 -4.69 8.68 36.71
C LEU A 80 -3.35 7.94 36.84
N GLN A 81 -2.57 8.22 37.88
CA GLN A 81 -1.31 7.53 38.17
C GLN A 81 -1.49 6.02 38.43
N GLN A 82 -2.61 5.64 39.07
CA GLN A 82 -3.00 4.25 39.29
C GLN A 82 -3.57 3.57 38.04
N LYS A 83 -3.59 4.28 36.90
CA LYS A 83 -4.16 3.81 35.62
C LYS A 83 -5.67 3.51 35.68
N GLN A 84 -6.37 4.09 36.66
CA GLN A 84 -7.82 4.01 36.79
C GLN A 84 -8.48 5.12 35.93
N TYR A 85 -8.21 5.07 34.62
CA TYR A 85 -8.50 6.16 33.68
C TYR A 85 -9.98 6.55 33.63
N THR A 86 -10.88 5.56 33.69
CA THR A 86 -12.33 5.86 33.68
C THR A 86 -12.76 6.65 34.93
N ALA A 87 -12.27 6.26 36.10
CA ALA A 87 -12.58 6.97 37.34
C ALA A 87 -11.93 8.37 37.38
N ALA A 88 -10.67 8.46 36.95
CA ALA A 88 -9.94 9.72 36.84
C ALA A 88 -10.66 10.72 35.91
N ALA A 89 -11.10 10.27 34.72
CA ALA A 89 -11.82 11.11 33.78
C ALA A 89 -13.15 11.59 34.35
N ALA A 90 -13.93 10.69 35.00
CA ALA A 90 -15.23 11.03 35.58
C ALA A 90 -15.09 12.08 36.71
N GLU A 91 -14.17 11.88 37.65
CA GLU A 91 -13.93 12.80 38.74
C GLU A 91 -13.38 14.14 38.25
N ALA A 92 -12.38 14.12 37.37
CA ALA A 92 -11.82 15.35 36.81
C ALA A 92 -12.86 16.18 36.05
N LYS A 93 -13.77 15.54 35.30
CA LYS A 93 -14.91 16.23 34.65
C LYS A 93 -15.93 16.82 35.64
N GLN A 94 -16.17 16.16 36.78
CA GLN A 94 -17.03 16.72 37.84
C GLN A 94 -16.40 17.98 38.43
N ILE A 95 -15.09 17.96 38.71
CA ILE A 95 -14.36 19.13 39.21
C ILE A 95 -14.39 20.25 38.17
N ALA A 96 -14.12 19.94 36.88
CA ALA A 96 -14.14 20.92 35.80
C ALA A 96 -15.53 21.48 35.50
N ALA A 97 -16.61 20.74 35.80
CA ALA A 97 -17.98 21.22 35.71
C ALA A 97 -18.32 22.17 36.85
N ALA A 98 -17.79 21.93 38.06
CA ALA A 98 -17.95 22.80 39.22
C ALA A 98 -17.10 24.07 39.11
N ASP A 99 -15.89 23.95 38.58
CA ASP A 99 -14.97 25.06 38.31
C ASP A 99 -14.40 24.95 36.87
N PRO A 100 -15.07 25.56 35.89
CA PRO A 100 -14.61 25.54 34.50
C PRO A 100 -13.26 26.22 34.25
N SER A 101 -12.76 27.01 35.22
CA SER A 101 -11.45 27.67 35.16
C SER A 101 -10.29 26.79 35.62
N ASN A 102 -10.59 25.62 36.18
CA ASN A 102 -9.60 24.68 36.68
C ASN A 102 -8.87 23.94 35.52
N SER A 103 -7.75 24.48 35.09
CA SER A 103 -6.97 23.92 33.98
C SER A 103 -6.41 22.53 34.29
N GLU A 104 -6.12 22.21 35.57
CA GLU A 104 -5.59 20.91 35.98
C GLU A 104 -6.68 19.83 35.89
N ALA A 105 -7.92 20.14 36.23
CA ALA A 105 -9.04 19.22 36.07
C ALA A 105 -9.26 18.85 34.59
N TRP A 106 -9.30 19.83 33.69
CA TRP A 106 -9.39 19.59 32.25
C TRP A 106 -8.20 18.77 31.72
N LYS A 107 -7.00 19.05 32.21
CA LYS A 107 -5.80 18.31 31.84
C LYS A 107 -5.88 16.83 32.24
N ILE A 108 -6.28 16.55 33.52
CA ILE A 108 -6.42 15.16 33.99
C ILE A 108 -7.50 14.42 33.21
N ALA A 109 -8.64 15.07 32.94
CA ALA A 109 -9.69 14.49 32.11
C ALA A 109 -9.15 14.09 30.73
N GLY A 110 -8.50 15.01 30.03
CA GLY A 110 -7.97 14.77 28.69
C GLY A 110 -6.87 13.72 28.66
N PHE A 111 -5.95 13.67 29.64
CA PHE A 111 -4.97 12.58 29.72
C PHE A 111 -5.63 11.23 29.95
N SER A 112 -6.66 11.19 30.83
CA SER A 112 -7.39 9.96 31.11
C SER A 112 -8.09 9.43 29.86
N GLU A 113 -8.74 10.31 29.11
CA GLU A 113 -9.42 9.99 27.86
C GLU A 113 -8.42 9.55 26.77
N PHE A 114 -7.24 10.18 26.71
CA PHE A 114 -6.18 9.76 25.82
C PHE A 114 -5.79 8.29 26.05
N TYR A 115 -5.60 7.89 27.32
CA TYR A 115 -5.29 6.50 27.66
C TYR A 115 -6.48 5.55 27.42
N LEU A 116 -7.72 6.03 27.49
CA LEU A 116 -8.93 5.31 27.10
C LEU A 116 -9.10 5.23 25.57
N LYS A 117 -8.22 5.87 24.80
CA LYS A 117 -8.28 6.00 23.34
C LYS A 117 -9.48 6.80 22.83
N GLN A 118 -10.05 7.63 23.66
CA GLN A 118 -11.10 8.59 23.35
C GLN A 118 -10.44 9.90 22.87
N TYR A 119 -9.80 9.83 21.70
CA TYR A 119 -8.89 10.89 21.26
C TYR A 119 -9.58 12.21 20.91
N ALA A 120 -10.82 12.17 20.45
CA ALA A 120 -11.60 13.38 20.13
C ALA A 120 -12.01 14.12 21.42
N GLU A 121 -12.44 13.39 22.43
CA GLU A 121 -12.76 13.89 23.77
C GLU A 121 -11.49 14.43 24.44
N ALA A 122 -10.43 13.65 24.44
CA ALA A 122 -9.12 14.05 24.96
C ALA A 122 -8.64 15.36 24.32
N ALA A 123 -8.76 15.51 23.00
CA ALA A 123 -8.39 16.74 22.32
C ALA A 123 -9.25 17.93 22.74
N THR A 124 -10.53 17.70 23.01
CA THR A 124 -11.46 18.75 23.50
C THR A 124 -11.06 19.25 24.87
N ASP A 125 -10.81 18.34 25.81
CA ASP A 125 -10.53 18.70 27.20
C ASP A 125 -9.08 19.22 27.36
N LEU A 126 -8.11 18.64 26.66
CA LEU A 126 -6.74 19.19 26.60
C LEU A 126 -6.68 20.58 25.96
N GLN A 127 -7.53 20.86 24.95
CA GLN A 127 -7.59 22.21 24.36
C GLN A 127 -8.07 23.23 25.39
N LYS A 128 -9.11 22.91 26.17
CA LYS A 128 -9.58 23.79 27.26
C LYS A 128 -8.48 24.01 28.31
N ALA A 129 -7.81 22.94 28.73
CA ALA A 129 -6.67 23.03 29.64
C ALA A 129 -5.60 23.97 29.11
N LEU A 130 -5.20 23.82 27.86
CA LEU A 130 -4.17 24.64 27.20
C LEU A 130 -4.60 26.11 27.09
N ASP A 131 -5.84 26.39 26.74
CA ASP A 131 -6.35 27.76 26.61
C ASP A 131 -6.32 28.48 27.96
N LEU A 132 -6.70 27.80 29.07
CA LEU A 132 -6.60 28.33 30.42
C LEU A 132 -5.15 28.54 30.84
N GLN A 133 -4.27 27.58 30.59
CA GLN A 133 -2.83 27.69 30.88
C GLN A 133 -2.20 28.87 30.15
N ARG A 134 -2.55 29.09 28.86
CA ARG A 134 -2.06 30.23 28.06
C ARG A 134 -2.54 31.56 28.61
N THR A 135 -3.82 31.62 29.03
CA THR A 135 -4.37 32.82 29.68
C THR A 135 -3.62 33.15 30.97
N ALA A 136 -3.27 32.12 31.75
CA ALA A 136 -2.47 32.24 32.96
C ALA A 136 -0.95 32.44 32.70
N LYS A 137 -0.49 32.38 31.44
CA LYS A 137 0.92 32.37 31.05
C LYS A 137 1.75 31.23 31.67
N GLN A 138 1.10 30.09 31.86
CA GLN A 138 1.66 28.88 32.49
C GLN A 138 1.47 27.68 31.58
N GLU A 139 1.83 27.81 30.31
CA GLU A 139 1.72 26.74 29.33
C GLU A 139 2.54 25.52 29.75
N ASP A 140 1.90 24.36 29.86
CA ASP A 140 2.52 23.09 30.16
C ASP A 140 2.79 22.32 28.86
N PHE A 141 4.05 22.02 28.60
CA PHE A 141 4.46 21.29 27.40
C PHE A 141 3.86 19.88 27.32
N HIS A 142 3.59 19.22 28.44
CA HIS A 142 2.93 17.91 28.43
C HIS A 142 1.50 18.02 27.92
N THR A 143 0.78 19.09 28.27
CA THR A 143 -0.56 19.39 27.73
C THR A 143 -0.52 19.60 26.23
N VAL A 144 0.45 20.40 25.74
CA VAL A 144 0.65 20.64 24.29
C VAL A 144 0.94 19.32 23.55
N ASP A 145 1.83 18.50 24.09
CA ASP A 145 2.27 17.26 23.48
C ASP A 145 1.13 16.22 23.42
N ALA A 146 0.37 16.08 24.52
CA ALA A 146 -0.79 15.20 24.57
C ALA A 146 -1.90 15.67 23.62
N LEU A 147 -2.15 16.98 23.56
CA LEU A 147 -3.11 17.57 22.64
C LEU A 147 -2.71 17.33 21.19
N ALA A 148 -1.43 17.55 20.84
CA ALA A 148 -0.92 17.30 19.49
C ALA A 148 -1.14 15.84 19.08
N GLN A 149 -0.81 14.90 19.96
CA GLN A 149 -1.02 13.47 19.71
C GLN A 149 -2.52 13.14 19.61
N SER A 150 -3.36 13.70 20.49
CA SER A 150 -4.80 13.49 20.46
C SER A 150 -5.39 13.95 19.13
N TYR A 151 -5.01 15.13 18.64
CA TYR A 151 -5.45 15.60 17.32
C TYR A 151 -5.02 14.70 16.18
N VAL A 152 -3.77 14.19 16.18
CA VAL A 152 -3.31 13.25 15.14
C VAL A 152 -4.12 11.96 15.18
N LEU A 153 -4.33 11.40 16.38
CA LEU A 153 -5.05 10.13 16.56
C LEU A 153 -6.57 10.27 16.33
N ALA A 154 -7.09 11.50 16.45
CA ALA A 154 -8.46 11.89 16.05
C ALA A 154 -8.54 12.36 14.58
N GLU A 155 -7.46 12.17 13.79
CA GLU A 155 -7.35 12.56 12.39
C GLU A 155 -7.56 14.06 12.11
N ASN A 156 -7.40 14.91 13.11
CA ASN A 156 -7.49 16.37 12.98
C ASN A 156 -6.09 16.99 12.74
N TYR A 157 -5.57 16.73 11.56
CA TYR A 157 -4.18 17.02 11.20
C TYR A 157 -3.89 18.53 11.11
N GLU A 158 -4.84 19.35 10.69
CA GLU A 158 -4.71 20.82 10.62
C GLU A 158 -4.48 21.42 12.00
N ARG A 159 -5.21 20.95 13.02
CA ARG A 159 -5.03 21.42 14.40
C ARG A 159 -3.78 20.85 15.07
N ALA A 160 -3.42 19.61 14.73
CA ALA A 160 -2.21 18.98 15.24
C ALA A 160 -0.93 19.69 14.78
N LEU A 161 -0.86 20.14 13.52
CA LEU A 161 0.36 20.59 12.87
C LEU A 161 1.07 21.73 13.59
N PRO A 162 0.44 22.86 13.99
CA PRO A 162 1.13 23.94 14.70
C PRO A 162 1.70 23.49 16.06
N LEU A 163 1.01 22.60 16.76
CA LEU A 163 1.48 22.04 18.03
C LEU A 163 2.68 21.11 17.83
N LEU A 164 2.67 20.28 16.79
CA LEU A 164 3.76 19.37 16.43
C LEU A 164 5.02 20.14 15.97
N VAL A 165 4.83 21.24 15.22
CA VAL A 165 5.94 22.14 14.87
C VAL A 165 6.58 22.71 16.13
N SER A 166 5.76 23.20 17.07
CA SER A 166 6.24 23.70 18.38
C SER A 166 6.98 22.59 19.16
N ALA A 167 6.38 21.41 19.28
CA ALA A 167 6.96 20.28 20.01
C ALA A 167 8.32 19.85 19.44
N THR A 168 8.42 19.72 18.10
CA THR A 168 9.67 19.31 17.42
C THR A 168 10.75 20.37 17.40
N SER A 169 10.42 21.64 17.66
CA SER A 169 11.38 22.74 17.72
C SER A 169 12.03 22.92 19.10
N ARG A 170 11.44 22.32 20.15
CA ARG A 170 11.92 22.47 21.53
C ARG A 170 13.18 21.66 21.86
N THR A 171 13.41 20.56 21.15
CA THR A 171 14.52 19.65 21.41
C THR A 171 15.51 19.67 20.28
N THR A 172 16.72 20.19 20.53
CA THR A 172 17.80 20.28 19.54
C THR A 172 18.74 19.07 19.57
N ASP A 173 19.03 18.53 20.77
CA ASP A 173 20.07 17.50 20.93
C ASP A 173 19.58 16.07 20.68
N LYS A 174 18.33 15.75 21.01
CA LYS A 174 17.68 14.46 20.71
C LYS A 174 16.20 14.69 20.37
N PRO A 175 15.89 14.98 19.11
CA PRO A 175 14.50 15.12 18.71
C PRO A 175 13.74 13.80 18.93
N ASP A 176 12.53 13.89 19.49
CA ASP A 176 11.67 12.75 19.68
C ASP A 176 11.18 12.23 18.30
N ALA A 177 11.60 11.02 17.97
CA ALA A 177 11.24 10.38 16.69
C ALA A 177 9.73 10.26 16.50
N SER A 178 8.97 10.07 17.59
CA SER A 178 7.51 9.94 17.54
C SER A 178 6.84 11.25 17.16
N PHE A 179 7.29 12.39 17.71
CA PHE A 179 6.77 13.70 17.33
C PHE A 179 7.14 14.07 15.90
N LEU A 180 8.35 13.72 15.46
CA LEU A 180 8.77 13.89 14.06
C LEU A 180 7.90 13.04 13.11
N TYR A 181 7.59 11.80 13.50
CA TYR A 181 6.67 10.94 12.75
C TYR A 181 5.26 11.56 12.69
N TYR A 182 4.69 11.97 13.82
CA TYR A 182 3.36 12.59 13.85
C TYR A 182 3.31 13.89 13.05
N ARG A 183 4.36 14.70 13.11
CA ARG A 183 4.48 15.89 12.28
C ARG A 183 4.49 15.54 10.80
N GLY A 184 5.34 14.59 10.40
CA GLY A 184 5.38 14.10 9.02
C GLY A 184 4.02 13.56 8.56
N LEU A 185 3.31 12.83 9.44
CA LEU A 185 1.98 12.31 9.14
C LEU A 185 0.96 13.44 8.95
N ALA A 186 0.94 14.44 9.81
CA ALA A 186 0.07 15.59 9.68
C ALA A 186 0.38 16.39 8.39
N GLU A 187 1.67 16.61 8.09
CA GLU A 187 2.11 17.25 6.85
C GLU A 187 1.69 16.45 5.61
N PHE A 188 1.85 15.12 5.64
CA PHE A 188 1.45 14.21 4.55
C PHE A 188 -0.07 14.26 4.30
N LYS A 189 -0.86 14.15 5.36
CA LYS A 189 -2.33 14.15 5.29
C LYS A 189 -2.91 15.50 4.86
N THR A 190 -2.21 16.60 5.16
CA THR A 190 -2.58 17.95 4.71
C THR A 190 -1.97 18.34 3.33
N GLY A 191 -1.37 17.37 2.62
CA GLY A 191 -0.83 17.57 1.27
C GLY A 191 0.53 18.26 1.21
N LYS A 192 1.18 18.54 2.35
CA LYS A 192 2.51 19.17 2.43
C LYS A 192 3.63 18.13 2.24
N ILE A 193 3.63 17.46 1.08
CA ILE A 193 4.46 16.26 0.83
C ILE A 193 5.96 16.52 1.02
N ALA A 194 6.46 17.67 0.56
CA ALA A 194 7.89 18.01 0.69
C ALA A 194 8.34 18.22 2.15
N ASP A 195 7.48 18.75 3.01
CA ASP A 195 7.77 18.92 4.42
C ASP A 195 7.59 17.58 5.17
N ALA A 196 6.58 16.81 4.83
CA ALA A 196 6.39 15.45 5.33
C ALA A 196 7.63 14.58 5.11
N GLU A 197 8.21 14.62 3.91
CA GLU A 197 9.43 13.88 3.59
C GLU A 197 10.61 14.30 4.48
N LYS A 198 10.79 15.61 4.74
CA LYS A 198 11.82 16.10 5.67
C LYS A 198 11.58 15.57 7.09
N SER A 199 10.32 15.64 7.56
CA SER A 199 9.95 15.21 8.90
C SER A 199 10.13 13.69 9.07
N PHE A 200 9.71 12.87 8.10
CA PHE A 200 9.94 11.43 8.14
C PHE A 200 11.41 11.05 8.03
N ASN A 201 12.21 11.74 7.22
CA ASN A 201 13.66 11.53 7.18
C ASN A 201 14.31 11.88 8.52
N ALA A 202 13.87 12.94 9.19
CA ALA A 202 14.34 13.29 10.53
C ALA A 202 13.92 12.22 11.56
N ALA A 203 12.68 11.69 11.47
CA ALA A 203 12.22 10.59 12.31
C ALA A 203 13.07 9.33 12.13
N VAL A 204 13.36 8.94 10.88
CA VAL A 204 14.23 7.79 10.55
C VAL A 204 15.67 8.03 11.01
N LYS A 205 16.17 9.28 10.98
CA LYS A 205 17.49 9.63 11.52
C LYS A 205 17.52 9.47 13.04
N ALA A 206 16.48 9.87 13.74
CA ALA A 206 16.35 9.74 15.19
C ALA A 206 16.08 8.28 15.60
N ASN A 207 15.25 7.54 14.85
CA ASN A 207 14.97 6.14 15.03
C ASN A 207 15.05 5.37 13.69
N PRO A 208 16.19 4.76 13.35
CA PRO A 208 16.36 4.02 12.09
C PRO A 208 15.44 2.81 11.91
N LYS A 209 14.75 2.38 12.99
CA LYS A 209 13.82 1.24 12.99
C LYS A 209 12.36 1.69 12.91
N ASP A 210 12.07 2.96 12.73
CA ASP A 210 10.70 3.46 12.59
C ASP A 210 10.08 2.98 11.26
N ALA A 211 9.38 1.86 11.32
CA ALA A 211 8.73 1.24 10.17
C ALA A 211 7.62 2.13 9.57
N GLY A 212 6.97 2.96 10.39
CA GLY A 212 5.93 3.89 9.94
C GLY A 212 6.49 4.96 9.00
N SER A 213 7.54 5.66 9.43
CA SER A 213 8.20 6.67 8.60
C SER A 213 8.79 6.06 7.32
N LEU A 214 9.43 4.89 7.43
CA LEU A 214 9.98 4.18 6.27
C LEU A 214 8.89 3.77 5.27
N LEU A 215 7.72 3.34 5.74
CA LEU A 215 6.58 3.02 4.90
C LEU A 215 6.11 4.24 4.09
N ILE A 216 5.91 5.38 4.77
CA ILE A 216 5.42 6.59 4.09
C ILE A 216 6.47 7.15 3.12
N LEU A 217 7.76 7.13 3.49
CA LEU A 217 8.83 7.49 2.55
C LEU A 217 8.83 6.61 1.31
N GLY A 218 8.61 5.31 1.48
CA GLY A 218 8.43 4.37 0.37
C GLY A 218 7.22 4.71 -0.51
N GLN A 219 6.10 5.11 0.08
CA GLN A 219 4.91 5.56 -0.66
C GLN A 219 5.18 6.84 -1.46
N ILE A 220 5.84 7.84 -0.85
CA ILE A 220 6.20 9.08 -1.52
C ILE A 220 7.12 8.78 -2.72
N ALA A 221 8.09 7.89 -2.56
CA ALA A 221 8.99 7.49 -3.63
C ALA A 221 8.23 6.75 -4.77
N LEU A 222 7.28 5.87 -4.44
CA LEU A 222 6.40 5.21 -5.43
C LEU A 222 5.59 6.22 -6.23
N ALA A 223 4.99 7.21 -5.57
CA ALA A 223 4.21 8.26 -6.24
C ALA A 223 5.06 9.07 -7.22
N ARG A 224 6.36 9.22 -6.96
CA ARG A 224 7.34 9.85 -7.86
C ARG A 224 7.92 8.90 -8.89
N LYS A 225 7.54 7.62 -8.89
CA LYS A 225 8.12 6.55 -9.71
C LYS A 225 9.62 6.30 -9.46
N ASP A 226 10.14 6.74 -8.32
CA ASP A 226 11.48 6.40 -7.85
C ASP A 226 11.45 5.01 -7.20
N LEU A 227 11.49 3.97 -8.06
CA LEU A 227 11.30 2.60 -7.64
C LEU A 227 12.46 2.07 -6.78
N ASP A 228 13.67 2.57 -6.98
CA ASP A 228 14.85 2.13 -6.21
C ASP A 228 14.78 2.63 -4.77
N THR A 229 14.49 3.92 -4.58
CA THR A 229 14.26 4.48 -3.24
C THR A 229 13.05 3.82 -2.57
N ALA A 230 11.94 3.62 -3.29
CA ALA A 230 10.75 2.97 -2.77
C ALA A 230 11.06 1.55 -2.25
N ILE A 231 11.73 0.73 -3.04
CA ILE A 231 12.13 -0.63 -2.66
C ILE A 231 13.06 -0.61 -1.45
N SER A 232 14.02 0.30 -1.40
CA SER A 232 14.93 0.45 -0.27
C SER A 232 14.18 0.76 1.03
N MET A 233 13.29 1.76 1.01
CA MET A 233 12.52 2.16 2.19
C MET A 233 11.55 1.08 2.63
N LEU A 234 10.81 0.48 1.70
CA LEU A 234 9.82 -0.56 1.98
C LEU A 234 10.46 -1.86 2.48
N ASN A 235 11.63 -2.24 1.98
CA ASN A 235 12.40 -3.35 2.52
C ASN A 235 12.77 -3.10 3.99
N ARG A 236 13.30 -1.92 4.29
CA ARG A 236 13.62 -1.56 5.68
C ARG A 236 12.38 -1.55 6.57
N ALA A 237 11.24 -1.03 6.07
CA ALA A 237 9.98 -1.03 6.80
C ALA A 237 9.53 -2.46 7.14
N SER A 238 9.53 -3.35 6.15
CA SER A 238 9.11 -4.75 6.31
C SER A 238 10.05 -5.59 7.19
N LEU A 239 11.34 -5.26 7.22
CA LEU A 239 12.32 -5.91 8.10
C LEU A 239 12.17 -5.43 9.55
N ASN A 240 11.85 -4.15 9.77
CA ASN A 240 11.67 -3.58 11.10
C ASN A 240 10.31 -3.96 11.72
N ASP A 241 9.27 -4.07 10.90
CA ASP A 241 7.97 -4.64 11.29
C ASP A 241 7.53 -5.71 10.28
N PRO A 242 7.88 -6.98 10.51
CA PRO A 242 7.49 -8.08 9.62
C PRO A 242 5.98 -8.32 9.51
N ARG A 243 5.17 -7.74 10.40
CA ARG A 243 3.70 -7.85 10.38
C ARG A 243 3.03 -6.68 9.65
N LEU A 244 3.79 -5.71 9.18
CA LEU A 244 3.29 -4.54 8.47
C LEU A 244 2.84 -4.94 7.05
N VAL A 245 1.58 -5.36 6.94
CA VAL A 245 0.97 -5.83 5.68
C VAL A 245 1.15 -4.82 4.54
N SER A 246 0.96 -3.53 4.83
CA SER A 246 1.09 -2.45 3.84
C SER A 246 2.50 -2.38 3.24
N ALA A 247 3.55 -2.60 4.05
CA ALA A 247 4.92 -2.60 3.54
C ALA A 247 5.15 -3.75 2.54
N TRP A 248 4.66 -4.95 2.85
CA TRP A 248 4.78 -6.10 1.95
C TRP A 248 3.97 -5.93 0.67
N SER A 249 2.75 -5.36 0.76
CA SER A 249 1.92 -5.06 -0.41
C SER A 249 2.60 -4.07 -1.34
N LEU A 250 3.05 -2.93 -0.81
CA LEU A 250 3.74 -1.90 -1.60
C LEU A 250 5.08 -2.38 -2.14
N LEU A 251 5.83 -3.17 -1.37
CA LEU A 251 7.09 -3.76 -1.83
C LEU A 251 6.88 -4.71 -3.02
N THR A 252 5.84 -5.55 -2.95
CA THR A 252 5.47 -6.43 -4.07
C THR A 252 5.13 -5.61 -5.31
N ARG A 253 4.34 -4.54 -5.16
CA ARG A 253 3.99 -3.62 -6.27
C ARG A 253 5.22 -2.91 -6.83
N ALA A 254 6.12 -2.44 -5.97
CA ALA A 254 7.35 -1.77 -6.38
C ALA A 254 8.25 -2.68 -7.24
N TYR A 255 8.46 -3.92 -6.80
CA TYR A 255 9.22 -4.89 -7.57
C TYR A 255 8.54 -5.24 -8.90
N LEU A 256 7.21 -5.44 -8.91
CA LEU A 256 6.45 -5.66 -10.14
C LEU A 256 6.59 -4.51 -11.12
N SER A 257 6.50 -3.27 -10.63
CA SER A 257 6.64 -2.07 -11.47
C SER A 257 8.04 -1.95 -12.04
N ARG A 258 9.08 -2.20 -11.23
CA ARG A 258 10.47 -2.13 -11.70
C ARG A 258 10.78 -3.25 -12.70
N ALA A 259 10.29 -4.47 -12.45
CA ALA A 259 10.41 -5.58 -13.38
C ALA A 259 9.77 -5.27 -14.74
N ALA A 260 8.56 -4.67 -14.72
CA ALA A 260 7.84 -4.33 -15.94
C ALA A 260 8.53 -3.24 -16.76
N SER A 261 9.21 -2.29 -16.13
CA SER A 261 9.94 -1.20 -16.79
C SER A 261 11.40 -1.52 -17.11
N ALA A 262 11.92 -2.68 -16.69
CA ALA A 262 13.30 -3.04 -16.90
C ALA A 262 13.58 -3.39 -18.37
N ALA A 263 14.58 -2.74 -18.97
CA ALA A 263 15.07 -3.08 -20.31
C ALA A 263 15.88 -4.39 -20.33
N ASP A 264 16.49 -4.75 -19.20
CA ASP A 264 17.31 -5.95 -19.02
C ASP A 264 16.45 -7.09 -18.48
N GLN A 265 16.32 -8.17 -19.25
CA GLN A 265 15.52 -9.34 -18.89
C GLN A 265 16.01 -10.05 -17.61
N ALA A 266 17.32 -10.04 -17.34
CA ALA A 266 17.86 -10.66 -16.14
C ALA A 266 17.46 -9.85 -14.88
N LYS A 267 17.51 -8.51 -14.97
CA LYS A 267 17.03 -7.63 -13.91
C LYS A 267 15.52 -7.78 -13.70
N ALA A 268 14.73 -7.81 -14.78
CA ALA A 268 13.29 -8.05 -14.71
C ALA A 268 12.99 -9.37 -13.98
N SER A 269 13.68 -10.45 -14.34
CA SER A 269 13.51 -11.77 -13.71
C SER A 269 13.86 -11.77 -12.23
N ALA A 270 14.95 -11.10 -11.84
CA ALA A 270 15.35 -10.95 -10.43
C ALA A 270 14.29 -10.18 -9.61
N ASP A 271 13.72 -9.14 -10.19
CA ASP A 271 12.66 -8.36 -9.55
C ASP A 271 11.35 -9.14 -9.42
N TYR A 272 10.95 -9.91 -10.45
CA TYR A 272 9.80 -10.81 -10.34
C TYR A 272 9.98 -11.85 -9.22
N LEU A 273 11.18 -12.43 -9.09
CA LEU A 273 11.46 -13.36 -7.99
C LEU A 273 11.42 -12.66 -6.62
N SER A 274 11.85 -11.41 -6.55
CA SER A 274 11.75 -10.60 -5.32
C SER A 274 10.29 -10.25 -5.00
N ALA A 275 9.48 -9.92 -6.01
CA ALA A 275 8.04 -9.74 -5.88
C ALA A 275 7.35 -11.02 -5.39
N VAL A 276 7.75 -12.19 -5.87
CA VAL A 276 7.23 -13.49 -5.39
C VAL A 276 7.49 -13.66 -3.90
N ARG A 277 8.72 -13.42 -3.43
CA ARG A 277 9.06 -13.54 -1.99
C ARG A 277 8.27 -12.58 -1.11
N ALA A 278 8.14 -11.32 -1.55
CA ALA A 278 7.36 -10.33 -0.84
C ALA A 278 5.86 -10.68 -0.84
N GLY A 279 5.30 -11.08 -1.97
CA GLY A 279 3.92 -11.52 -2.13
C GLY A 279 3.58 -12.78 -1.34
N GLU A 280 4.51 -13.74 -1.24
CA GLU A 280 4.34 -14.92 -0.40
C GLU A 280 4.21 -14.55 1.08
N THR A 281 5.04 -13.62 1.56
CA THR A 281 4.93 -13.12 2.94
C THR A 281 3.62 -12.36 3.14
N LEU A 282 3.23 -11.52 2.17
CA LEU A 282 1.95 -10.81 2.18
C LEU A 282 0.77 -11.79 2.34
N THR A 283 0.72 -12.86 1.55
CA THR A 283 -0.40 -13.82 1.59
C THR A 283 -0.44 -14.67 2.86
N ARG A 284 0.69 -14.84 3.55
CA ARG A 284 0.72 -15.45 4.90
C ARG A 284 0.14 -14.54 5.97
N LEU A 285 0.32 -13.23 5.81
CA LEU A 285 -0.20 -12.23 6.76
C LEU A 285 -1.68 -11.90 6.49
N ARG A 286 -2.06 -11.82 5.22
CA ARG A 286 -3.39 -11.48 4.75
C ARG A 286 -3.71 -12.23 3.46
N SER A 287 -4.68 -13.14 3.53
CA SER A 287 -5.02 -14.04 2.42
C SER A 287 -6.35 -13.65 1.76
N ASP A 288 -6.53 -12.36 1.48
CA ASP A 288 -7.66 -11.83 0.73
C ASP A 288 -7.42 -11.84 -0.79
N GLU A 289 -8.45 -11.51 -1.57
CA GLU A 289 -8.39 -11.47 -3.03
C GLU A 289 -7.26 -10.59 -3.54
N GLU A 290 -7.12 -9.39 -2.97
CA GLU A 290 -6.10 -8.42 -3.39
C GLU A 290 -4.68 -8.98 -3.20
N SER A 291 -4.40 -9.52 -2.02
CA SER A 291 -3.08 -10.08 -1.67
C SER A 291 -2.75 -11.30 -2.54
N LEU A 292 -3.72 -12.19 -2.74
CA LEU A 292 -3.55 -13.38 -3.59
C LEU A 292 -3.39 -13.01 -5.07
N SER A 293 -4.14 -12.02 -5.56
CA SER A 293 -4.01 -11.51 -6.93
C SER A 293 -2.64 -10.90 -7.17
N LEU A 294 -2.16 -10.09 -6.23
CA LEU A 294 -0.84 -9.47 -6.33
C LEU A 294 0.29 -10.52 -6.34
N TYR A 295 0.17 -11.54 -5.48
CA TYR A 295 1.08 -12.68 -5.46
C TYR A 295 1.01 -13.50 -6.76
N GLY A 296 -0.21 -13.79 -7.24
CA GLY A 296 -0.42 -14.47 -8.52
C GLY A 296 0.21 -13.74 -9.69
N ARG A 297 0.08 -12.42 -9.73
CA ARG A 297 0.75 -11.57 -10.74
C ARG A 297 2.27 -11.68 -10.67
N ALA A 298 2.85 -11.68 -9.46
CA ALA A 298 4.29 -11.86 -9.29
C ALA A 298 4.75 -13.24 -9.80
N LEU A 299 3.98 -14.29 -9.52
CA LEU A 299 4.25 -15.64 -10.00
C LEU A 299 4.14 -15.76 -11.52
N ILE A 300 3.17 -15.09 -12.16
CA ILE A 300 3.06 -15.02 -13.64
C ILE A 300 4.32 -14.36 -14.22
N GLY A 301 4.74 -13.22 -13.67
CA GLY A 301 5.96 -12.53 -14.11
C GLY A 301 7.22 -13.39 -13.94
N ALA A 302 7.30 -14.16 -12.87
CA ALA A 302 8.37 -15.14 -12.63
C ALA A 302 8.19 -16.45 -13.41
N GLN A 303 7.21 -16.56 -14.31
CA GLN A 303 6.86 -17.74 -15.12
C GLN A 303 6.52 -19.01 -14.30
N GLN A 304 6.12 -18.84 -13.05
CA GLN A 304 5.69 -19.93 -12.15
C GLN A 304 4.17 -20.16 -12.27
N TYR A 305 3.72 -20.51 -13.49
CA TYR A 305 2.30 -20.49 -13.89
C TYR A 305 1.42 -21.43 -13.07
N ALA A 306 1.87 -22.64 -12.77
CA ALA A 306 1.10 -23.58 -11.94
C ALA A 306 0.86 -23.07 -10.51
N ARG A 307 1.88 -22.43 -9.90
CA ARG A 307 1.75 -21.79 -8.59
C ARG A 307 0.83 -20.56 -8.67
N ALA A 308 0.94 -19.79 -9.74
CA ALA A 308 0.08 -18.64 -10.00
C ALA A 308 -1.39 -19.08 -10.09
N ALA A 309 -1.68 -20.13 -10.88
CA ALA A 309 -3.01 -20.67 -11.01
C ALA A 309 -3.59 -21.09 -9.64
N THR A 310 -2.83 -21.81 -8.82
CA THR A 310 -3.26 -22.22 -7.48
C THR A 310 -3.58 -21.03 -6.56
N ALA A 311 -2.75 -19.98 -6.55
CA ALA A 311 -2.99 -18.79 -5.75
C ALA A 311 -4.22 -18.01 -6.25
N LEU A 312 -4.38 -17.90 -7.57
CA LEU A 312 -5.46 -17.17 -8.20
C LEU A 312 -6.79 -17.94 -8.19
N GLU A 313 -6.79 -19.27 -8.18
CA GLU A 313 -7.99 -20.07 -7.91
C GLU A 313 -8.57 -19.74 -6.53
N ARG A 314 -7.72 -19.59 -5.52
CA ARG A 314 -8.16 -19.17 -4.17
C ARG A 314 -8.70 -17.73 -4.18
N ALA A 315 -8.07 -16.83 -4.90
CA ALA A 315 -8.52 -15.44 -5.06
C ALA A 315 -9.85 -15.35 -5.79
N GLY A 316 -10.01 -16.14 -6.86
CA GLY A 316 -11.17 -16.15 -7.74
C GLY A 316 -12.31 -17.10 -7.30
N ALA A 317 -12.21 -17.72 -6.11
CA ALA A 317 -13.19 -18.72 -5.65
C ALA A 317 -14.57 -18.12 -5.42
N ASN A 318 -14.67 -16.85 -5.03
CA ASN A 318 -15.94 -16.18 -4.80
C ASN A 318 -16.57 -15.67 -6.11
N GLU A 319 -17.88 -15.63 -6.17
CA GLU A 319 -18.61 -15.01 -7.29
C GLU A 319 -18.34 -13.50 -7.40
N SER A 320 -18.01 -12.83 -6.29
CA SER A 320 -17.66 -11.42 -6.22
C SER A 320 -16.27 -11.11 -6.75
N ALA A 321 -15.46 -12.11 -7.09
CA ALA A 321 -14.10 -11.91 -7.59
C ALA A 321 -14.06 -10.91 -8.76
N SER A 322 -13.05 -10.05 -8.74
CA SER A 322 -12.89 -9.00 -9.75
C SER A 322 -12.56 -9.58 -11.14
N GLY A 323 -12.95 -8.86 -12.19
CA GLY A 323 -12.59 -9.22 -13.58
C GLY A 323 -11.07 -9.35 -13.74
N THR A 324 -10.29 -8.49 -13.09
CA THR A 324 -8.82 -8.55 -13.09
C THR A 324 -8.28 -9.84 -12.48
N THR A 325 -8.80 -10.27 -11.33
CA THR A 325 -8.39 -11.53 -10.69
C THR A 325 -8.70 -12.73 -11.58
N LEU A 326 -9.88 -12.76 -12.17
CA LEU A 326 -10.31 -13.82 -13.08
C LEU A 326 -9.50 -13.83 -14.38
N TYR A 327 -9.17 -12.65 -14.91
CA TYR A 327 -8.26 -12.53 -16.06
C TYR A 327 -6.88 -13.10 -15.74
N LEU A 328 -6.28 -12.72 -14.62
CA LEU A 328 -4.98 -13.25 -14.19
C LEU A 328 -5.02 -14.77 -14.00
N LEU A 329 -6.12 -15.31 -13.44
CA LEU A 329 -6.33 -16.74 -13.33
C LEU A 329 -6.35 -17.40 -14.71
N GLY A 330 -7.11 -16.86 -15.65
CA GLY A 330 -7.13 -17.34 -17.02
C GLY A 330 -5.77 -17.34 -17.67
N VAL A 331 -5.04 -16.24 -17.55
CA VAL A 331 -3.65 -16.14 -18.05
C VAL A 331 -2.75 -17.21 -17.43
N ALA A 332 -2.81 -17.39 -16.11
CA ALA A 332 -1.99 -18.39 -15.42
C ALA A 332 -2.31 -19.82 -15.90
N GLN A 333 -3.60 -20.16 -16.01
CA GLN A 333 -4.04 -21.46 -16.51
C GLN A 333 -3.68 -21.67 -17.99
N SER A 334 -3.85 -20.66 -18.84
CA SER A 334 -3.45 -20.72 -20.26
C SER A 334 -1.97 -20.95 -20.44
N ARG A 335 -1.13 -20.25 -19.64
CA ARG A 335 0.34 -20.43 -19.68
C ARG A 335 0.79 -21.78 -19.10
N ALA A 336 -0.03 -22.39 -18.25
CA ALA A 336 0.17 -23.75 -17.73
C ALA A 336 -0.43 -24.83 -18.65
N ASP A 337 -0.88 -24.47 -19.87
CA ASP A 337 -1.54 -25.31 -20.86
C ASP A 337 -2.85 -25.96 -20.40
N ASN A 338 -3.46 -25.43 -19.32
CA ASN A 338 -4.76 -25.86 -18.79
C ASN A 338 -5.91 -25.10 -19.48
N PHE A 339 -6.01 -25.17 -20.81
CA PHE A 339 -6.95 -24.37 -21.61
C PHE A 339 -8.43 -24.45 -21.17
N PRO A 340 -8.98 -25.62 -20.81
CA PRO A 340 -10.39 -25.66 -20.35
C PRO A 340 -10.65 -24.80 -19.11
N LYS A 341 -9.73 -24.81 -18.14
CA LYS A 341 -9.82 -23.97 -16.94
C LYS A 341 -9.57 -22.49 -17.26
N ALA A 342 -8.64 -22.22 -18.18
CA ALA A 342 -8.37 -20.87 -18.64
C ALA A 342 -9.60 -20.25 -19.30
N ILE A 343 -10.26 -20.97 -20.21
CA ILE A 343 -11.50 -20.54 -20.87
C ILE A 343 -12.57 -20.21 -19.82
N ALA A 344 -12.83 -21.13 -18.87
CA ALA A 344 -13.84 -20.90 -17.85
C ALA A 344 -13.56 -19.64 -17.00
N ALA A 345 -12.29 -19.39 -16.66
CA ALA A 345 -11.90 -18.18 -15.92
C ALA A 345 -12.05 -16.93 -16.78
N LEU A 346 -11.64 -16.97 -18.05
CA LEU A 346 -11.69 -15.83 -18.97
C LEU A 346 -13.13 -15.48 -19.39
N GLU A 347 -14.01 -16.47 -19.55
CA GLU A 347 -15.45 -16.24 -19.78
C GLU A 347 -16.07 -15.48 -18.58
N ARG A 348 -15.72 -15.87 -17.34
CA ARG A 348 -16.14 -15.13 -16.14
C ARG A 348 -15.53 -13.73 -16.10
N ALA A 349 -14.27 -13.57 -16.46
CA ALA A 349 -13.59 -12.26 -16.54
C ALA A 349 -14.30 -11.36 -17.55
N LEU A 350 -14.65 -11.89 -18.73
CA LEU A 350 -15.35 -11.17 -19.78
C LEU A 350 -16.76 -10.71 -19.34
N ALA A 351 -17.45 -11.53 -18.57
CA ALA A 351 -18.75 -11.17 -17.99
C ALA A 351 -18.65 -10.00 -16.98
N LYS A 352 -17.52 -9.90 -16.24
CA LYS A 352 -17.25 -8.80 -15.31
C LYS A 352 -16.70 -7.53 -15.98
N SER A 353 -15.97 -7.69 -17.09
CA SER A 353 -15.28 -6.61 -17.80
C SER A 353 -15.47 -6.77 -19.31
N PRO A 354 -16.68 -6.47 -19.85
CA PRO A 354 -17.04 -6.77 -21.24
C PRO A 354 -16.24 -6.00 -22.29
N GLU A 355 -15.52 -4.94 -21.91
CA GLU A 355 -14.74 -4.08 -22.80
C GLU A 355 -13.22 -4.31 -22.70
N ASP A 356 -12.76 -5.25 -21.85
CA ASP A 356 -11.33 -5.51 -21.70
C ASP A 356 -10.78 -6.33 -22.86
N MET A 357 -10.15 -5.65 -23.81
CA MET A 357 -9.58 -6.26 -25.01
C MET A 357 -8.51 -7.33 -24.71
N ASN A 358 -7.87 -7.28 -23.54
CA ASN A 358 -6.91 -8.31 -23.16
C ASN A 358 -7.60 -9.65 -22.89
N VAL A 359 -8.81 -9.60 -22.31
CA VAL A 359 -9.62 -10.81 -22.08
C VAL A 359 -10.00 -11.43 -23.43
N TYR A 360 -10.41 -10.62 -24.42
CA TYR A 360 -10.73 -11.11 -25.77
C TYR A 360 -9.53 -11.78 -26.43
N ARG A 361 -8.33 -11.21 -26.30
CA ARG A 361 -7.11 -11.79 -26.89
C ARG A 361 -6.74 -13.12 -26.26
N GLU A 362 -6.73 -13.22 -24.94
CA GLU A 362 -6.37 -14.46 -24.24
C GLU A 362 -7.45 -15.54 -24.45
N LEU A 363 -8.74 -15.20 -24.32
CA LEU A 363 -9.85 -16.13 -24.53
C LEU A 363 -9.91 -16.65 -25.96
N GLY A 364 -9.72 -15.76 -26.96
CA GLY A 364 -9.65 -16.14 -28.35
C GLY A 364 -8.49 -17.08 -28.65
N TYR A 365 -7.31 -16.80 -28.08
CA TYR A 365 -6.16 -17.69 -28.14
C TYR A 365 -6.49 -19.10 -27.60
N ASP A 366 -7.14 -19.19 -26.45
CA ASP A 366 -7.47 -20.46 -25.80
C ASP A 366 -8.55 -21.23 -26.57
N TYR A 367 -9.52 -20.53 -27.19
CA TYR A 367 -10.47 -21.15 -28.10
C TYR A 367 -9.78 -21.72 -29.35
N GLU A 368 -8.81 -21.02 -29.94
CA GLU A 368 -8.04 -21.54 -31.07
C GLU A 368 -7.20 -22.76 -30.68
N LYS A 369 -6.58 -22.74 -29.49
CA LYS A 369 -5.79 -23.86 -28.96
C LYS A 369 -6.62 -25.11 -28.73
N THR A 370 -7.88 -24.95 -28.36
CA THR A 370 -8.83 -26.04 -28.15
C THR A 370 -9.67 -26.34 -29.39
N LYS A 371 -9.34 -25.73 -30.55
CA LYS A 371 -10.05 -25.91 -31.83
C LYS A 371 -11.54 -25.48 -31.79
N GLN A 372 -11.92 -24.62 -30.85
CA GLN A 372 -13.26 -24.05 -30.77
C GLN A 372 -13.38 -22.83 -31.71
N TYR A 373 -13.10 -23.04 -33.02
CA TYR A 373 -12.96 -21.96 -33.99
C TYR A 373 -14.25 -21.13 -34.18
N ALA A 374 -15.42 -21.74 -34.09
CA ALA A 374 -16.68 -21.00 -34.16
C ALA A 374 -16.82 -20.00 -33.02
N LYS A 375 -16.45 -20.39 -31.79
CA LYS A 375 -16.46 -19.48 -30.65
C LYS A 375 -15.40 -18.38 -30.78
N ALA A 376 -14.20 -18.73 -31.22
CA ALA A 376 -13.13 -17.76 -31.48
C ALA A 376 -13.57 -16.72 -32.52
N PHE A 377 -14.23 -17.16 -33.60
CA PHE A 377 -14.73 -16.28 -34.66
C PHE A 377 -15.76 -15.26 -34.11
N THR A 378 -16.80 -15.74 -33.41
CA THR A 378 -17.81 -14.87 -32.80
C THR A 378 -17.21 -13.92 -31.77
N LEU A 379 -16.22 -14.38 -31.00
CA LEU A 379 -15.53 -13.55 -30.02
C LEU A 379 -14.75 -12.41 -30.70
N TYR A 380 -14.01 -12.70 -31.78
CA TYR A 380 -13.26 -11.69 -32.54
C TYR A 380 -14.16 -10.73 -33.29
N GLU A 381 -15.30 -11.18 -33.84
CA GLU A 381 -16.32 -10.25 -34.38
C GLU A 381 -16.80 -9.28 -33.32
N LYS A 382 -17.13 -9.76 -32.11
CA LYS A 382 -17.53 -8.93 -30.99
C LYS A 382 -16.43 -7.93 -30.58
N ALA A 383 -15.17 -8.38 -30.52
CA ALA A 383 -14.04 -7.50 -30.23
C ALA A 383 -13.92 -6.36 -31.27
N LEU A 384 -14.16 -6.66 -32.56
CA LEU A 384 -14.12 -5.69 -33.63
C LEU A 384 -15.33 -4.72 -33.60
N THR A 385 -16.44 -5.05 -32.96
CA THR A 385 -17.51 -4.05 -32.73
C THR A 385 -17.11 -3.00 -31.70
N ILE A 386 -16.23 -3.37 -30.74
CA ILE A 386 -15.72 -2.46 -29.72
C ILE A 386 -14.48 -1.71 -30.23
N SER A 387 -13.58 -2.40 -30.94
CA SER A 387 -12.35 -1.83 -31.49
C SER A 387 -12.22 -2.13 -32.99
N PRO A 388 -12.91 -1.39 -33.88
CA PRO A 388 -13.04 -1.73 -35.31
C PRO A 388 -11.72 -1.72 -36.10
N ASN A 389 -10.71 -1.01 -35.58
CA ASN A 389 -9.43 -0.83 -36.25
C ASN A 389 -8.28 -1.65 -35.64
N ASP A 390 -8.56 -2.51 -34.67
CA ASP A 390 -7.52 -3.37 -34.06
C ASP A 390 -6.99 -4.40 -35.09
N PRO A 391 -5.70 -4.30 -35.48
CA PRO A 391 -5.15 -5.17 -36.51
C PRO A 391 -5.04 -6.62 -36.05
N ASP A 392 -4.79 -6.86 -34.75
CA ASP A 392 -4.60 -8.19 -34.20
C ASP A 392 -5.91 -9.00 -34.26
N PHE A 393 -7.07 -8.35 -33.99
CA PHE A 393 -8.37 -9.01 -34.10
C PHE A 393 -8.78 -9.22 -35.57
N LYS A 394 -8.46 -8.31 -36.50
CA LYS A 394 -8.71 -8.54 -37.92
C LYS A 394 -7.91 -9.75 -38.43
N GLU A 395 -6.62 -9.81 -38.11
CA GLU A 395 -5.78 -10.96 -38.50
C GLU A 395 -6.32 -12.27 -37.89
N SER A 396 -6.68 -12.24 -36.59
CA SER A 396 -7.20 -13.42 -35.89
C SER A 396 -8.53 -13.90 -36.48
N LEU A 397 -9.41 -12.97 -36.85
CA LEU A 397 -10.69 -13.30 -37.48
C LEU A 397 -10.47 -14.00 -38.83
N GLU A 398 -9.62 -13.44 -39.69
CA GLU A 398 -9.30 -14.06 -40.99
C GLU A 398 -8.65 -15.44 -40.83
N ARG A 399 -7.81 -15.60 -39.83
CA ARG A 399 -7.14 -16.89 -39.53
C ARG A 399 -8.10 -18.00 -39.17
N VAL A 400 -9.13 -17.70 -38.36
CA VAL A 400 -10.11 -18.69 -37.88
C VAL A 400 -11.28 -18.91 -38.82
N ARG A 401 -11.58 -17.96 -39.74
CA ARG A 401 -12.73 -17.95 -40.67
C ARG A 401 -12.87 -19.26 -41.47
N PRO A 402 -11.81 -19.86 -42.05
CA PRO A 402 -11.93 -21.12 -42.81
C PRO A 402 -12.41 -22.31 -41.97
N PHE A 403 -12.20 -22.27 -40.65
CA PHE A 403 -12.46 -23.37 -39.74
C PHE A 403 -13.74 -23.14 -38.91
N ALA A 404 -14.32 -21.95 -38.95
CA ALA A 404 -15.50 -21.59 -38.18
C ALA A 404 -16.82 -22.07 -38.77
N LYS A 405 -16.82 -22.52 -40.04
CA LYS A 405 -18.01 -22.95 -40.77
C LYS A 405 -18.22 -24.47 -40.82
N GLY A 406 -17.41 -25.23 -40.03
CA GLY A 406 -17.47 -26.71 -40.00
C GLY A 406 -18.31 -27.24 -38.83
#